data_8ca6c1867e86183a2ef37a6582bdd012
#
_entry.id   8ca6c1867e86183a2ef37a6582bdd012
#
_cell.length_a   1.000
_cell.length_b   1.000
_cell.length_c   1.000
_cell.angle_alpha   90.00
_cell.angle_beta   90.00
_cell.angle_gamma   90.00
#
_symmetry.space_group_name_H-M   'P 1'
#
loop_
_entity.id
_entity.type
_entity.pdbx_description
1 polymer ?
#
loop_
_entity_poly.entity_id
_entity_poly.type
_entity_poly.pdbx_seq_one_letter_code
_entity_poly.pdbx_strand_id
1 'polypeptide(L)'
;FKKPAITGYSPAYGKVGTKVRIYVENLPTEIKNPSATYNGLAADCTVEEGYFLVTIPETDFGSYPIVISFNGRTLTTGDFEYKELVYERTVTTLPGSSEFNIMDGQPRRGGIATDNNGNVYLTDIGNLRVRKIAPDGTVTEMAGTGTADDVDWGLNWRFDNGGAGSYNAVVRPTDLKIDSKGNMYVCDDWTAATVRFEPDGKAHYLGWQVAVSLAIDEASNRLYSMTANGDILLKDLDDYGGSPSSHGTVIITGDGNPGGMDIDKSTGDLYITNVGTNQIIKYVKDSWDTPIVIAGTGKSGYADGPVNEATFTSPWGIAVTADGNILVAGNGT
;
A
#
# COMPACT_ATOMS: atom_id res chain seq x y z
N PHE A 1 -37.54 -18.44 7.64
CA PHE A 1 -36.58 -17.31 7.50
C PHE A 1 -35.50 -17.46 8.57
N LYS A 2 -34.23 -17.39 8.15
CA LYS A 2 -33.12 -17.35 9.10
C LYS A 2 -33.15 -16.01 9.86
N LYS A 3 -32.77 -16.03 11.14
CA LYS A 3 -32.70 -14.79 11.93
C LYS A 3 -31.46 -13.96 11.51
N PRO A 4 -31.56 -12.63 11.48
CA PRO A 4 -30.40 -11.76 11.33
C PRO A 4 -29.39 -12.02 12.45
N ALA A 5 -28.10 -12.07 12.10
CA ALA A 5 -27.02 -12.25 13.04
C ALA A 5 -25.80 -11.40 12.63
N ILE A 6 -25.11 -10.83 13.61
CA ILE A 6 -23.86 -10.11 13.36
C ILE A 6 -22.79 -11.13 13.04
N THR A 7 -22.08 -10.92 11.92
CA THR A 7 -20.96 -11.74 11.48
C THR A 7 -19.61 -11.10 11.78
N GLY A 8 -19.59 -9.79 12.02
CA GLY A 8 -18.39 -9.05 12.38
C GLY A 8 -18.64 -7.54 12.42
N TYR A 9 -17.65 -6.80 12.87
CA TYR A 9 -17.63 -5.34 12.82
C TYR A 9 -16.19 -4.82 12.74
N SER A 10 -16.01 -3.66 12.13
CA SER A 10 -14.69 -3.03 11.97
C SER A 10 -14.84 -1.51 11.80
N PRO A 11 -13.93 -0.72 12.39
CA PRO A 11 -12.87 -1.12 13.32
C PRO A 11 -13.41 -1.53 14.70
N ALA A 12 -12.57 -2.19 15.52
CA ALA A 12 -12.94 -2.61 16.88
C ALA A 12 -12.61 -1.57 17.97
N TYR A 13 -11.98 -0.47 17.58
CA TYR A 13 -11.63 0.65 18.48
C TYR A 13 -11.58 1.96 17.70
N GLY A 14 -11.64 3.07 18.43
CA GLY A 14 -11.55 4.40 17.84
C GLY A 14 -11.92 5.52 18.81
N LYS A 15 -12.10 6.71 18.26
CA LYS A 15 -12.49 7.94 18.93
C LYS A 15 -13.89 8.39 18.51
N VAL A 16 -14.34 9.54 19.03
CA VAL A 16 -15.55 10.21 18.53
C VAL A 16 -15.52 10.37 17.00
N GLY A 17 -16.65 10.12 16.36
CA GLY A 17 -16.80 10.19 14.92
C GLY A 17 -16.28 8.97 14.15
N THR A 18 -15.68 7.97 14.82
CA THR A 18 -15.28 6.72 14.16
C THR A 18 -16.52 6.03 13.58
N LYS A 19 -16.45 5.71 12.30
CA LYS A 19 -17.50 4.98 11.58
C LYS A 19 -17.23 3.50 11.64
N VAL A 20 -18.10 2.75 12.29
CA VAL A 20 -18.00 1.30 12.47
C VAL A 20 -18.97 0.60 11.52
N ARG A 21 -18.45 -0.28 10.66
CA ARG A 21 -19.27 -1.16 9.83
C ARG A 21 -19.62 -2.41 10.63
N ILE A 22 -20.92 -2.70 10.76
CA ILE A 22 -21.43 -3.88 11.45
C ILE A 22 -22.08 -4.79 10.41
N TYR A 23 -21.41 -5.88 10.07
CA TYR A 23 -21.86 -6.83 9.06
C TYR A 23 -22.91 -7.76 9.65
N VAL A 24 -24.02 -7.92 8.94
CA VAL A 24 -25.17 -8.72 9.40
C VAL A 24 -25.62 -9.65 8.28
N GLU A 25 -25.63 -10.94 8.55
CA GLU A 25 -26.23 -11.92 7.65
C GLU A 25 -27.75 -12.00 7.81
N ASN A 26 -28.44 -12.45 6.78
CA ASN A 26 -29.89 -12.64 6.74
C ASN A 26 -30.69 -11.35 7.05
N LEU A 27 -30.17 -10.18 6.64
CA LEU A 27 -30.89 -8.92 6.73
C LEU A 27 -32.22 -9.01 5.94
N PRO A 28 -33.31 -8.45 6.48
CA PRO A 28 -34.54 -8.27 5.71
C PRO A 28 -34.32 -7.34 4.52
N THR A 29 -35.09 -7.54 3.45
CA THR A 29 -35.07 -6.65 2.27
C THR A 29 -35.56 -5.23 2.59
N GLU A 30 -36.36 -5.07 3.64
CA GLU A 30 -36.86 -3.77 4.12
C GLU A 30 -36.46 -3.58 5.58
N ILE A 31 -35.64 -2.55 5.84
CA ILE A 31 -35.21 -2.15 7.18
C ILE A 31 -36.02 -0.92 7.61
N LYS A 32 -36.78 -1.05 8.70
CA LYS A 32 -37.59 0.03 9.28
C LYS A 32 -36.97 0.50 10.59
N ASN A 33 -36.93 1.83 10.76
CA ASN A 33 -36.47 2.51 11.97
C ASN A 33 -35.09 2.01 12.45
N PRO A 34 -34.04 2.04 11.59
CA PRO A 34 -32.70 1.69 12.03
C PRO A 34 -32.21 2.70 13.06
N SER A 35 -31.64 2.21 14.15
CA SER A 35 -31.03 3.04 15.18
C SER A 35 -29.88 2.29 15.82
N ALA A 36 -28.95 3.02 16.41
CA ALA A 36 -27.85 2.45 17.15
C ALA A 36 -27.64 3.20 18.48
N THR A 37 -27.04 2.51 19.43
CA THR A 37 -26.52 3.13 20.66
C THR A 37 -25.14 2.58 20.97
N TYR A 38 -24.33 3.43 21.60
CA TYR A 38 -23.01 3.07 22.13
C TYR A 38 -22.91 3.67 23.55
N ASN A 39 -22.54 2.87 24.53
CA ASN A 39 -22.54 3.26 25.95
C ASN A 39 -23.87 3.93 26.40
N GLY A 40 -24.99 3.44 25.89
CA GLY A 40 -26.31 4.00 26.20
C GLY A 40 -26.66 5.31 25.46
N LEU A 41 -25.73 5.93 24.75
CA LEU A 41 -25.96 7.14 23.97
C LEU A 41 -26.42 6.80 22.56
N ALA A 42 -27.29 7.63 21.98
CA ALA A 42 -27.71 7.49 20.60
C ALA A 42 -26.51 7.73 19.67
N ALA A 43 -26.37 6.88 18.67
CA ALA A 43 -25.36 6.95 17.64
C ALA A 43 -26.02 7.09 16.26
N ASP A 44 -25.43 7.89 15.38
CA ASP A 44 -25.87 7.95 13.98
C ASP A 44 -25.73 6.58 13.35
N CYS A 45 -26.79 6.14 12.66
CA CYS A 45 -26.87 4.82 12.08
C CYS A 45 -27.49 4.89 10.69
N THR A 46 -26.75 4.43 9.68
CA THR A 46 -27.27 4.23 8.33
C THR A 46 -27.20 2.75 7.95
N VAL A 47 -28.02 2.36 6.97
CA VAL A 47 -28.04 0.99 6.45
C VAL A 47 -27.51 1.00 5.05
N GLU A 48 -26.52 0.19 4.80
CA GLU A 48 -25.88 -0.05 3.51
C GLU A 48 -26.12 -1.49 3.09
N GLU A 49 -25.74 -1.86 1.87
CA GLU A 49 -25.90 -3.24 1.41
C GLU A 49 -25.03 -4.21 2.26
N GLY A 50 -25.71 -5.00 3.09
CA GLY A 50 -25.08 -6.03 3.94
C GLY A 50 -24.53 -5.56 5.28
N TYR A 51 -24.57 -4.27 5.63
CA TYR A 51 -24.07 -3.78 6.92
C TYR A 51 -24.79 -2.53 7.43
N PHE A 52 -24.66 -2.28 8.72
CA PHE A 52 -24.99 -1.00 9.35
C PHE A 52 -23.71 -0.16 9.51
N LEU A 53 -23.78 1.10 9.15
CA LEU A 53 -22.71 2.07 9.41
C LEU A 53 -23.10 2.90 10.62
N VAL A 54 -22.35 2.76 11.71
CA VAL A 54 -22.60 3.45 12.98
C VAL A 54 -21.46 4.42 13.26
N THR A 55 -21.81 5.68 13.55
CA THR A 55 -20.85 6.72 13.96
C THR A 55 -20.79 6.79 15.47
N ILE A 56 -19.63 6.57 16.06
CA ILE A 56 -19.43 6.56 17.52
C ILE A 56 -19.62 7.97 18.10
N PRO A 57 -20.55 8.16 19.05
CA PRO A 57 -20.77 9.44 19.70
C PRO A 57 -19.65 9.76 20.70
N GLU A 58 -19.58 11.01 21.13
CA GLU A 58 -18.73 11.42 22.24
C GLU A 58 -19.26 10.79 23.56
N THR A 59 -18.36 10.13 24.29
CA THR A 59 -18.68 9.46 25.56
C THR A 59 -17.42 9.30 26.40
N ASP A 60 -17.53 8.73 27.59
CA ASP A 60 -16.38 8.36 28.40
C ASP A 60 -15.57 7.22 27.76
N PHE A 61 -14.25 7.25 27.97
CA PHE A 61 -13.38 6.18 27.51
C PHE A 61 -13.77 4.84 28.14
N GLY A 62 -13.69 3.79 27.34
CA GLY A 62 -14.04 2.45 27.78
C GLY A 62 -14.40 1.52 26.64
N SER A 63 -14.73 0.31 27.00
CA SER A 63 -15.08 -0.76 26.07
C SER A 63 -16.54 -1.09 26.26
N TYR A 64 -17.35 -0.86 25.24
CA TYR A 64 -18.79 -1.06 25.27
C TYR A 64 -19.29 -1.68 23.97
N PRO A 65 -20.33 -2.50 23.99
CA PRO A 65 -20.94 -3.01 22.79
C PRO A 65 -21.71 -1.92 22.03
N ILE A 66 -21.72 -2.02 20.71
CA ILE A 66 -22.64 -1.26 19.87
C ILE A 66 -23.95 -2.06 19.77
N VAL A 67 -25.06 -1.41 20.06
CA VAL A 67 -26.38 -2.01 19.97
C VAL A 67 -27.10 -1.41 18.79
N ILE A 68 -27.49 -2.23 17.82
CA ILE A 68 -28.30 -1.81 16.65
C ILE A 68 -29.71 -2.35 16.80
N SER A 69 -30.71 -1.53 16.45
CA SER A 69 -32.10 -1.89 16.46
C SER A 69 -32.80 -1.60 15.16
N PHE A 70 -33.60 -2.51 14.66
CA PHE A 70 -34.39 -2.39 13.44
C PHE A 70 -35.54 -3.37 13.41
N ASN A 71 -36.66 -3.02 12.79
CA ASN A 71 -37.85 -3.89 12.67
C ASN A 71 -38.30 -4.51 14.01
N GLY A 72 -38.16 -3.76 15.12
CA GLY A 72 -38.48 -4.24 16.48
C GLY A 72 -37.53 -5.31 17.03
N ARG A 73 -36.34 -5.47 16.44
CA ARG A 73 -35.27 -6.40 16.86
C ARG A 73 -34.06 -5.63 17.30
N THR A 74 -33.27 -6.25 18.13
CA THR A 74 -31.99 -5.71 18.62
C THR A 74 -30.89 -6.73 18.39
N LEU A 75 -29.74 -6.28 17.91
CA LEU A 75 -28.50 -7.04 17.82
C LEU A 75 -27.39 -6.27 18.54
N THR A 76 -26.48 -7.01 19.16
CA THR A 76 -25.38 -6.43 19.95
C THR A 76 -24.07 -6.97 19.43
N THR A 77 -23.10 -6.08 19.20
CA THR A 77 -21.71 -6.46 18.80
C THR A 77 -20.93 -6.99 20.01
N GLY A 78 -19.70 -7.45 19.78
CA GLY A 78 -18.67 -7.41 20.82
C GLY A 78 -18.32 -5.97 21.19
N ASP A 79 -17.45 -5.82 22.17
CA ASP A 79 -17.09 -4.50 22.68
C ASP A 79 -16.25 -3.70 21.68
N PHE A 80 -16.67 -2.49 21.39
CA PHE A 80 -15.87 -1.47 20.71
C PHE A 80 -15.13 -0.65 21.78
N GLU A 81 -13.82 -0.50 21.65
CA GLU A 81 -13.00 0.27 22.58
C GLU A 81 -12.97 1.76 22.18
N TYR A 82 -13.65 2.61 22.94
CA TYR A 82 -13.55 4.05 22.80
C TYR A 82 -12.35 4.56 23.58
N LYS A 83 -11.37 5.05 22.86
CA LYS A 83 -10.13 5.57 23.43
C LYS A 83 -9.65 6.78 22.65
N GLU A 84 -8.95 7.67 23.33
CA GLU A 84 -8.11 8.62 22.65
C GLU A 84 -6.99 7.84 21.97
N LEU A 85 -6.89 7.96 20.64
CA LEU A 85 -5.76 7.42 19.91
C LEU A 85 -4.58 8.35 20.19
N VAL A 86 -4.01 8.25 21.39
CA VAL A 86 -2.72 8.84 21.70
C VAL A 86 -1.72 7.98 20.93
N TYR A 87 -1.44 8.38 19.71
CA TYR A 87 -0.24 7.92 19.05
C TYR A 87 0.92 8.53 19.84
N GLU A 88 1.50 7.78 20.76
CA GLU A 88 2.86 8.07 21.20
C GLU A 88 3.73 7.92 19.94
N ARG A 89 3.83 9.02 19.20
CA ARG A 89 4.71 9.08 18.03
C ARG A 89 6.14 9.15 18.53
N THR A 90 6.68 8.01 18.86
CA THR A 90 8.11 7.90 19.10
C THR A 90 8.80 7.76 17.75
N VAL A 91 9.43 8.79 17.27
CA VAL A 91 10.35 8.69 16.14
C VAL A 91 11.68 8.21 16.70
N THR A 92 12.04 6.98 16.40
CA THR A 92 13.36 6.44 16.72
C THR A 92 14.17 6.36 15.43
N THR A 93 15.40 6.82 15.48
CA THR A 93 16.36 6.63 14.39
C THR A 93 16.70 5.15 14.29
N LEU A 94 16.51 4.56 13.11
CA LEU A 94 16.93 3.17 12.87
C LEU A 94 18.44 3.04 13.02
N PRO A 95 18.93 1.95 13.64
CA PRO A 95 20.36 1.68 13.75
C PRO A 95 21.03 1.70 12.37
N GLY A 96 22.25 2.26 12.29
CA GLY A 96 22.98 2.37 11.03
C GLY A 96 22.48 3.44 10.05
N SER A 97 21.49 4.25 10.43
CA SER A 97 20.91 5.28 9.54
C SER A 97 21.91 6.36 9.09
N SER A 98 22.99 6.58 9.83
CA SER A 98 24.08 7.49 9.43
C SER A 98 24.90 6.96 8.22
N GLU A 99 24.75 5.68 7.91
CA GLU A 99 25.41 5.03 6.77
C GLU A 99 24.51 4.98 5.54
N PHE A 100 23.23 5.37 5.68
CA PHE A 100 22.28 5.36 4.58
C PHE A 100 22.31 6.68 3.82
N ASN A 101 22.36 6.60 2.51
CA ASN A 101 22.14 7.72 1.62
C ASN A 101 20.92 7.42 0.74
N ILE A 102 19.74 7.57 1.35
CA ILE A 102 18.46 7.36 0.64
C ILE A 102 18.10 8.51 -0.29
N MET A 103 18.93 9.57 -0.33
CA MET A 103 18.73 10.73 -1.17
C MET A 103 20.00 11.00 -2.00
N ASP A 104 19.93 10.72 -3.29
CA ASP A 104 20.97 11.06 -4.27
C ASP A 104 20.94 12.55 -4.69
N GLY A 105 20.37 13.41 -3.86
CA GLY A 105 20.08 14.81 -4.21
C GLY A 105 18.81 14.99 -5.05
N GLN A 106 18.12 13.91 -5.37
CA GLN A 106 16.82 13.95 -6.04
C GLN A 106 15.72 13.61 -5.01
N PRO A 107 14.73 14.48 -4.78
CA PRO A 107 13.74 14.31 -3.70
C PRO A 107 12.67 13.22 -3.97
N ARG A 108 12.93 12.24 -4.80
CA ARG A 108 11.81 11.58 -5.49
C ARG A 108 11.69 10.09 -5.33
N ARG A 109 12.66 9.35 -4.76
CA ARG A 109 12.63 7.91 -4.92
C ARG A 109 13.32 7.21 -3.75
N GLY A 110 12.61 6.34 -3.11
CA GLY A 110 13.13 5.45 -2.08
C GLY A 110 12.03 4.50 -1.69
N GLY A 111 12.24 3.21 -1.97
CA GLY A 111 11.33 2.15 -1.56
C GLY A 111 11.62 1.71 -0.12
N ILE A 112 10.57 1.40 0.59
CA ILE A 112 10.61 0.75 1.90
C ILE A 112 9.54 -0.33 1.94
N ALA A 113 9.89 -1.50 2.45
CA ALA A 113 8.95 -2.60 2.69
C ALA A 113 9.31 -3.36 3.96
N THR A 114 8.36 -4.12 4.48
CA THR A 114 8.56 -5.00 5.63
C THR A 114 8.15 -6.42 5.28
N ASP A 115 8.82 -7.40 5.88
CA ASP A 115 8.40 -8.79 5.81
C ASP A 115 7.62 -9.21 7.07
N ASN A 116 7.08 -10.42 7.07
CA ASN A 116 6.32 -10.98 8.19
C ASN A 116 7.16 -11.22 9.46
N ASN A 117 8.49 -11.14 9.39
CA ASN A 117 9.40 -11.29 10.52
C ASN A 117 9.77 -9.93 11.14
N GLY A 118 9.21 -8.82 10.64
CA GLY A 118 9.49 -7.46 11.10
C GLY A 118 10.82 -6.91 10.59
N ASN A 119 11.47 -7.53 9.60
CA ASN A 119 12.59 -6.93 8.93
C ASN A 119 12.12 -5.77 8.05
N VAL A 120 12.90 -4.70 8.02
CA VAL A 120 12.69 -3.54 7.16
C VAL A 120 13.68 -3.61 6.00
N TYR A 121 13.19 -3.47 4.79
CA TYR A 121 14.00 -3.40 3.58
C TYR A 121 13.88 -1.99 3.01
N LEU A 122 15.00 -1.44 2.55
CA LEU A 122 15.03 -0.10 1.98
C LEU A 122 15.99 0.00 0.80
N THR A 123 15.68 0.87 -0.13
CA THR A 123 16.59 1.26 -1.19
C THR A 123 17.53 2.35 -0.70
N ASP A 124 18.81 2.07 -0.66
CA ASP A 124 19.89 3.00 -0.31
C ASP A 124 20.51 3.56 -1.59
N ILE A 125 19.75 4.45 -2.24
CA ILE A 125 19.99 4.89 -3.61
C ILE A 125 21.35 5.57 -3.77
N GLY A 126 21.72 6.43 -2.83
CA GLY A 126 22.99 7.14 -2.87
C GLY A 126 24.22 6.24 -2.66
N ASN A 127 24.02 5.08 -2.04
CA ASN A 127 25.03 4.05 -1.88
C ASN A 127 24.87 2.88 -2.87
N LEU A 128 23.92 2.98 -3.82
CA LEU A 128 23.68 2.02 -4.89
C LEU A 128 23.41 0.59 -4.39
N ARG A 129 22.52 0.47 -3.39
CA ARG A 129 22.25 -0.79 -2.69
C ARG A 129 20.80 -0.91 -2.24
N VAL A 130 20.41 -2.15 -1.96
CA VAL A 130 19.25 -2.48 -1.13
C VAL A 130 19.75 -3.04 0.20
N ARG A 131 19.19 -2.56 1.30
CA ARG A 131 19.55 -3.00 2.64
C ARG A 131 18.36 -3.60 3.39
N LYS A 132 18.66 -4.54 4.26
CA LYS A 132 17.74 -5.14 5.22
C LYS A 132 18.19 -4.74 6.63
N ILE A 133 17.21 -4.33 7.44
CA ILE A 133 17.41 -4.05 8.87
C ILE A 133 16.54 -5.05 9.63
N ALA A 134 17.18 -5.91 10.42
CA ALA A 134 16.47 -6.85 11.27
C ALA A 134 15.89 -6.15 12.52
N PRO A 135 14.91 -6.75 13.25
CA PRO A 135 14.32 -6.17 14.45
C PRO A 135 15.34 -5.89 15.58
N ASP A 136 16.45 -6.59 15.60
CA ASP A 136 17.56 -6.35 16.55
C ASP A 136 18.50 -5.20 16.13
N GLY A 137 18.22 -4.58 14.98
CA GLY A 137 19.02 -3.49 14.41
C GLY A 137 20.17 -3.94 13.52
N THR A 138 20.34 -5.23 13.29
CA THR A 138 21.39 -5.74 12.38
C THR A 138 21.10 -5.30 10.95
N VAL A 139 22.07 -4.65 10.31
CA VAL A 139 21.98 -4.19 8.91
C VAL A 139 22.72 -5.18 8.00
N THR A 140 22.07 -5.60 6.94
CA THR A 140 22.61 -6.52 5.93
C THR A 140 22.42 -5.93 4.54
N GLU A 141 23.42 -6.04 3.68
CA GLU A 141 23.32 -5.71 2.25
C GLU A 141 22.62 -6.85 1.54
N MET A 142 21.58 -6.53 0.75
CA MET A 142 20.75 -7.52 0.06
C MET A 142 20.98 -7.53 -1.45
N ALA A 143 21.23 -6.38 -2.06
CA ALA A 143 21.49 -6.24 -3.47
C ALA A 143 22.29 -4.96 -3.76
N GLY A 144 22.97 -4.92 -4.91
CA GLY A 144 23.81 -3.81 -5.34
C GLY A 144 25.28 -3.92 -4.89
N THR A 145 26.18 -3.32 -5.67
CA THR A 145 27.64 -3.37 -5.45
C THR A 145 28.18 -2.15 -4.72
N GLY A 146 27.38 -1.07 -4.67
CA GLY A 146 27.84 0.23 -4.19
C GLY A 146 28.67 1.02 -5.17
N THR A 147 28.86 0.53 -6.38
CA THR A 147 29.58 1.22 -7.47
C THR A 147 28.82 1.08 -8.78
N ALA A 148 28.75 2.16 -9.55
CA ALA A 148 28.08 2.14 -10.86
C ALA A 148 28.94 1.43 -11.94
N ASP A 149 30.21 1.24 -11.67
CA ASP A 149 31.19 0.71 -12.63
C ASP A 149 31.23 -0.83 -12.65
N ASP A 150 30.70 -1.49 -11.60
CA ASP A 150 30.70 -2.96 -11.50
C ASP A 150 29.49 -3.62 -12.16
N VAL A 151 28.71 -2.86 -12.92
CA VAL A 151 27.64 -3.44 -13.75
C VAL A 151 28.28 -4.12 -14.93
N ASP A 152 28.33 -5.43 -14.90
CA ASP A 152 28.80 -6.22 -16.03
C ASP A 152 27.80 -6.16 -17.20
N TRP A 153 27.86 -5.09 -17.96
CA TRP A 153 27.06 -4.87 -19.17
C TRP A 153 27.32 -5.91 -20.27
N GLY A 154 28.37 -6.73 -20.12
CA GLY A 154 28.88 -7.54 -21.21
C GLY A 154 28.70 -9.05 -21.08
N LEU A 155 28.59 -9.62 -19.91
CA LEU A 155 28.77 -11.06 -19.74
C LEU A 155 27.60 -11.82 -19.08
N ASN A 156 26.69 -11.17 -18.37
CA ASN A 156 25.64 -11.87 -17.60
C ASN A 156 24.20 -11.46 -17.93
N TRP A 157 23.90 -11.03 -19.13
CA TRP A 157 22.53 -10.96 -19.66
C TRP A 157 21.86 -12.34 -19.80
N ARG A 158 22.57 -13.39 -19.44
CA ARG A 158 22.03 -14.73 -19.29
C ARG A 158 21.46 -14.91 -17.87
N PHE A 159 20.35 -14.29 -17.66
CA PHE A 159 19.41 -14.79 -16.65
C PHE A 159 18.80 -16.07 -17.25
N ASP A 160 19.59 -17.11 -17.30
CA ASP A 160 19.10 -18.44 -17.60
C ASP A 160 18.09 -18.79 -16.53
N ASN A 161 16.90 -19.24 -16.93
CA ASN A 161 15.85 -19.79 -16.09
C ASN A 161 16.46 -20.61 -14.93
N GLY A 162 16.68 -19.99 -13.75
CA GLY A 162 17.24 -20.63 -12.56
C GLY A 162 18.75 -20.59 -12.39
N GLY A 163 19.52 -19.84 -13.19
CA GLY A 163 20.92 -19.52 -12.88
C GLY A 163 21.03 -18.56 -11.72
N ALA A 164 22.03 -18.72 -10.85
CA ALA A 164 22.33 -17.77 -9.78
C ALA A 164 22.69 -16.43 -10.39
N GLY A 165 21.69 -15.57 -10.62
CA GLY A 165 21.88 -14.17 -10.94
C GLY A 165 22.59 -13.52 -9.76
N SER A 166 23.64 -12.78 -10.04
CA SER A 166 24.38 -12.07 -9.00
C SER A 166 23.50 -11.00 -8.35
N TYR A 167 23.61 -10.80 -7.05
CA TYR A 167 23.08 -9.64 -6.32
C TYR A 167 23.53 -8.29 -6.94
N ASN A 168 24.41 -8.31 -7.90
CA ASN A 168 24.97 -7.17 -8.65
C ASN A 168 24.03 -6.63 -9.73
N ALA A 169 22.82 -7.17 -9.86
CA ALA A 169 21.86 -6.76 -10.91
C ALA A 169 21.18 -5.41 -10.64
N VAL A 170 21.45 -4.78 -9.50
CA VAL A 170 20.83 -3.53 -9.07
C VAL A 170 21.89 -2.47 -8.87
N VAL A 171 21.74 -1.33 -9.53
CA VAL A 171 22.64 -0.17 -9.46
C VAL A 171 21.98 1.00 -8.77
N ARG A 172 20.79 1.38 -9.21
CA ARG A 172 20.05 2.51 -8.64
C ARG A 172 18.60 2.11 -8.34
N PRO A 173 18.39 1.39 -7.22
CA PRO A 173 17.07 0.90 -6.85
C PRO A 173 16.15 2.04 -6.47
N THR A 174 14.97 2.13 -7.11
CA THR A 174 14.01 3.23 -6.92
C THR A 174 12.82 2.84 -6.06
N ASP A 175 12.35 1.61 -6.13
CA ASP A 175 11.28 1.08 -5.27
C ASP A 175 11.50 -0.41 -5.04
N LEU A 176 10.92 -0.91 -3.96
CA LEU A 176 10.93 -2.34 -3.65
C LEU A 176 9.62 -2.78 -2.97
N LYS A 177 9.26 -4.04 -3.20
CA LYS A 177 8.17 -4.74 -2.52
C LYS A 177 8.62 -6.13 -2.08
N ILE A 178 8.00 -6.64 -1.02
CA ILE A 178 8.25 -7.99 -0.50
C ILE A 178 6.92 -8.76 -0.55
N ASP A 179 6.93 -9.97 -1.10
CA ASP A 179 5.77 -10.86 -1.08
C ASP A 179 5.70 -11.71 0.22
N SER A 180 4.62 -12.47 0.39
CA SER A 180 4.41 -13.31 1.58
C SER A 180 5.40 -14.46 1.70
N LYS A 181 6.08 -14.82 0.60
CA LYS A 181 7.13 -15.86 0.55
C LYS A 181 8.51 -15.30 0.85
N GLY A 182 8.64 -13.99 1.00
CA GLY A 182 9.90 -13.28 1.23
C GLY A 182 10.69 -13.00 -0.05
N ASN A 183 10.08 -13.13 -1.23
CA ASN A 183 10.72 -12.66 -2.45
C ASN A 183 10.71 -11.13 -2.48
N MET A 184 11.83 -10.54 -2.85
CA MET A 184 12.01 -9.11 -2.97
C MET A 184 11.97 -8.70 -4.45
N TYR A 185 11.10 -7.78 -4.79
CA TYR A 185 10.95 -7.19 -6.12
C TYR A 185 11.54 -5.79 -6.09
N VAL A 186 12.50 -5.52 -6.94
CA VAL A 186 13.22 -4.23 -6.98
C VAL A 186 13.15 -3.66 -8.38
N CYS A 187 12.72 -2.42 -8.52
CA CYS A 187 12.93 -1.69 -9.76
C CYS A 187 14.18 -0.81 -9.68
N ASP A 188 14.86 -0.76 -10.80
CA ASP A 188 16.13 -0.04 -10.96
C ASP A 188 16.03 0.86 -12.19
N ASP A 189 16.21 2.16 -12.00
CA ASP A 189 16.04 3.11 -13.10
C ASP A 189 17.31 3.34 -13.93
N TRP A 190 18.46 2.84 -13.45
CA TRP A 190 19.70 2.88 -14.21
C TRP A 190 19.81 1.72 -15.19
N THR A 191 19.55 0.51 -14.71
CA THR A 191 19.55 -0.69 -15.56
C THR A 191 18.25 -0.84 -16.34
N ALA A 192 17.26 0.01 -16.07
CA ALA A 192 15.90 -0.10 -16.60
C ALA A 192 15.29 -1.49 -16.35
N ALA A 193 15.51 -2.06 -15.18
CA ALA A 193 15.15 -3.43 -14.85
C ALA A 193 14.18 -3.52 -13.67
N THR A 194 13.30 -4.50 -13.71
CA THR A 194 12.66 -5.03 -12.50
C THR A 194 13.21 -6.43 -12.23
N VAL A 195 13.75 -6.63 -11.04
CA VAL A 195 14.39 -7.88 -10.62
C VAL A 195 13.68 -8.44 -9.40
N ARG A 196 13.39 -9.74 -9.42
CA ARG A 196 12.94 -10.50 -8.25
C ARG A 196 14.12 -11.24 -7.65
N PHE A 197 14.31 -11.10 -6.36
CA PHE A 197 15.28 -11.86 -5.57
C PHE A 197 14.54 -12.85 -4.68
N GLU A 198 14.92 -14.11 -4.73
CA GLU A 198 14.39 -15.15 -3.86
C GLU A 198 15.17 -15.21 -2.53
N PRO A 199 14.57 -15.72 -1.44
CA PRO A 199 15.26 -15.84 -0.15
C PRO A 199 16.52 -16.70 -0.20
N ASP A 200 16.64 -17.61 -1.17
CA ASP A 200 17.83 -18.48 -1.38
C ASP A 200 18.95 -17.76 -2.17
N GLY A 201 18.73 -16.51 -2.54
CA GLY A 201 19.70 -15.68 -3.24
C GLY A 201 19.64 -15.72 -4.76
N LYS A 202 18.69 -16.47 -5.33
CA LYS A 202 18.46 -16.42 -6.77
C LYS A 202 17.83 -15.10 -7.18
N ALA A 203 18.25 -14.58 -8.33
CA ALA A 203 17.70 -13.39 -8.94
C ALA A 203 17.07 -13.73 -10.30
N HIS A 204 15.87 -13.18 -10.53
CA HIS A 204 15.12 -13.36 -11.78
C HIS A 204 14.81 -11.99 -12.36
N TYR A 205 15.14 -11.84 -13.62
CA TYR A 205 14.81 -10.65 -14.37
C TYR A 205 13.36 -10.69 -14.85
N LEU A 206 12.57 -9.69 -14.50
CA LEU A 206 11.14 -9.64 -14.82
C LEU A 206 10.82 -8.74 -16.02
N GLY A 207 11.72 -7.89 -16.46
CA GLY A 207 11.51 -7.06 -17.64
C GLY A 207 12.41 -5.83 -17.69
N TRP A 208 12.53 -5.26 -18.91
CA TRP A 208 13.30 -4.05 -19.20
C TRP A 208 12.33 -2.87 -19.22
N GLN A 209 12.27 -2.15 -18.13
CA GLN A 209 11.52 -0.93 -18.08
C GLN A 209 11.95 -0.07 -16.90
N VAL A 210 12.13 1.23 -17.17
CA VAL A 210 12.34 2.21 -16.10
C VAL A 210 11.08 2.31 -15.28
N ALA A 211 10.96 1.46 -14.26
CA ALA A 211 9.89 1.54 -13.29
C ALA A 211 10.29 2.44 -12.13
N VAL A 212 9.34 3.20 -11.62
CA VAL A 212 9.52 4.14 -10.51
C VAL A 212 8.73 3.73 -9.28
N SER A 213 7.76 2.85 -9.43
CA SER A 213 6.99 2.25 -8.32
C SER A 213 6.45 0.89 -8.72
N LEU A 214 6.25 0.03 -7.72
CA LEU A 214 5.75 -1.33 -7.84
C LEU A 214 4.54 -1.56 -6.93
N ALA A 215 3.63 -2.46 -7.35
CA ALA A 215 2.64 -3.07 -6.49
C ALA A 215 2.49 -4.56 -6.84
N ILE A 216 2.13 -5.38 -5.84
CA ILE A 216 2.05 -6.84 -5.97
C ILE A 216 0.68 -7.31 -5.51
N ASP A 217 -0.05 -7.97 -6.42
CA ASP A 217 -1.26 -8.75 -6.11
C ASP A 217 -0.90 -10.25 -6.15
N GLU A 218 -0.49 -10.78 -5.01
CA GLU A 218 -0.14 -12.19 -4.87
C GLU A 218 -1.35 -13.12 -5.12
N ALA A 219 -2.55 -12.68 -4.73
CA ALA A 219 -3.77 -13.47 -4.90
C ALA A 219 -4.11 -13.73 -6.37
N SER A 220 -3.73 -12.81 -7.25
CA SER A 220 -3.95 -12.92 -8.70
C SER A 220 -2.68 -13.17 -9.49
N ASN A 221 -1.55 -13.40 -8.83
CA ASN A 221 -0.22 -13.59 -9.44
C ASN A 221 0.22 -12.41 -10.34
N ARG A 222 -0.01 -11.17 -9.89
CA ARG A 222 0.22 -9.96 -10.71
C ARG A 222 1.26 -9.04 -10.11
N LEU A 223 2.15 -8.55 -10.96
CA LEU A 223 3.05 -7.43 -10.71
C LEU A 223 2.57 -6.23 -11.54
N TYR A 224 2.40 -5.12 -10.85
CA TYR A 224 2.16 -3.81 -11.47
C TYR A 224 3.44 -3.00 -11.37
N SER A 225 3.87 -2.41 -12.48
CA SER A 225 5.02 -1.51 -12.53
C SER A 225 4.63 -0.18 -13.15
N MET A 226 4.92 0.91 -12.47
CA MET A 226 4.65 2.26 -12.96
C MET A 226 5.91 2.88 -13.53
N THR A 227 5.83 3.37 -14.77
CA THR A 227 6.96 4.00 -15.47
C THR A 227 7.17 5.44 -15.04
N ALA A 228 8.29 6.02 -15.46
CA ALA A 228 8.56 7.45 -15.27
C ALA A 228 7.55 8.38 -15.99
N ASN A 229 6.82 7.87 -16.98
CA ASN A 229 5.73 8.59 -17.66
C ASN A 229 4.37 8.36 -17.00
N GLY A 230 4.31 7.51 -15.96
CA GLY A 230 3.07 7.18 -15.27
C GLY A 230 2.28 6.05 -15.93
N ASP A 231 2.79 5.44 -17.02
CA ASP A 231 2.15 4.24 -17.58
C ASP A 231 2.23 3.11 -16.56
N ILE A 232 1.14 2.36 -16.37
CA ILE A 232 1.11 1.18 -15.52
C ILE A 232 1.05 -0.06 -16.39
N LEU A 233 2.02 -0.94 -16.16
CA LEU A 233 2.12 -2.22 -16.84
C LEU A 233 1.78 -3.35 -15.88
N LEU A 234 1.11 -4.34 -16.44
CA LEU A 234 0.74 -5.58 -15.78
C LEU A 234 1.58 -6.73 -16.33
N LYS A 235 2.13 -7.53 -15.42
CA LYS A 235 2.85 -8.76 -15.71
C LYS A 235 2.53 -9.82 -14.66
N ASP A 236 2.67 -11.10 -15.03
CA ASP A 236 2.59 -12.19 -14.06
C ASP A 236 3.87 -12.24 -13.21
N LEU A 237 3.72 -12.50 -11.91
CA LEU A 237 4.84 -12.63 -10.96
C LEU A 237 5.80 -13.77 -11.31
N ASP A 238 5.30 -14.81 -12.01
CA ASP A 238 6.06 -16.00 -12.39
C ASP A 238 6.53 -15.97 -13.86
N ASP A 239 6.31 -14.86 -14.58
CA ASP A 239 6.80 -14.73 -15.96
C ASP A 239 8.27 -14.32 -15.95
N TYR A 240 9.15 -15.32 -15.85
CA TYR A 240 10.59 -15.17 -15.89
C TYR A 240 11.14 -15.43 -17.29
N GLY A 241 12.19 -14.73 -17.66
CA GLY A 241 13.05 -15.09 -18.78
C GLY A 241 12.44 -14.92 -20.16
N GLY A 242 11.44 -14.09 -20.28
CA GLY A 242 11.00 -13.59 -21.58
C GLY A 242 12.13 -12.80 -22.26
N SER A 243 12.07 -12.71 -23.61
CA SER A 243 12.90 -11.79 -24.38
C SER A 243 12.99 -10.42 -23.68
N PRO A 244 14.10 -9.66 -23.84
CA PRO A 244 14.18 -8.26 -23.39
C PRO A 244 12.99 -7.37 -23.79
N SER A 245 12.18 -7.82 -24.75
CA SER A 245 10.95 -7.16 -25.20
C SER A 245 9.69 -7.49 -24.37
N SER A 246 9.75 -8.36 -23.36
CA SER A 246 8.57 -8.71 -22.53
C SER A 246 8.39 -7.70 -21.39
N HIS A 247 7.86 -6.54 -21.75
CA HIS A 247 7.67 -5.41 -20.82
C HIS A 247 6.39 -5.51 -19.95
N GLY A 248 5.58 -6.53 -20.16
CA GLY A 248 4.21 -6.56 -19.66
C GLY A 248 3.23 -5.80 -20.56
N THR A 249 1.96 -5.84 -20.21
CA THR A 249 0.89 -5.16 -20.95
C THR A 249 0.61 -3.81 -20.32
N VAL A 250 0.65 -2.72 -21.10
CA VAL A 250 0.18 -1.41 -20.63
C VAL A 250 -1.33 -1.50 -20.39
N ILE A 251 -1.74 -1.32 -19.15
CA ILE A 251 -3.15 -1.32 -18.72
C ILE A 251 -3.68 0.08 -18.44
N ILE A 252 -2.79 1.03 -18.12
CA ILE A 252 -3.12 2.43 -17.89
C ILE A 252 -2.05 3.28 -18.57
N THR A 253 -2.47 4.25 -19.38
CA THR A 253 -1.57 5.26 -19.96
C THR A 253 -1.44 6.42 -18.99
N GLY A 254 -0.21 6.78 -18.64
CA GLY A 254 0.09 7.84 -17.69
C GLY A 254 -0.04 9.25 -18.27
N ASP A 255 -0.05 10.22 -17.38
CA ASP A 255 -0.12 11.65 -17.71
C ASP A 255 1.22 12.40 -17.53
N GLY A 256 2.29 11.66 -17.30
CA GLY A 256 3.64 12.21 -17.08
C GLY A 256 3.93 12.66 -15.64
N ASN A 257 3.05 12.39 -14.69
CA ASN A 257 3.16 12.85 -13.31
C ASN A 257 3.06 11.72 -12.28
N PRO A 258 3.87 10.67 -12.40
CA PRO A 258 3.79 9.53 -11.49
C PRO A 258 4.27 9.89 -10.08
N GLY A 259 3.55 9.39 -9.09
CA GLY A 259 3.98 9.35 -7.70
C GLY A 259 4.28 7.92 -7.26
N GLY A 260 3.67 7.47 -6.16
CA GLY A 260 3.73 6.09 -5.69
C GLY A 260 2.50 5.28 -6.08
N MET A 261 2.61 3.97 -5.90
CA MET A 261 1.55 3.01 -6.18
C MET A 261 1.52 1.93 -5.11
N ASP A 262 0.31 1.56 -4.70
CA ASP A 262 0.07 0.39 -3.84
C ASP A 262 -1.28 -0.24 -4.15
N ILE A 263 -1.54 -1.40 -3.57
CA ILE A 263 -2.73 -2.20 -3.84
C ILE A 263 -3.47 -2.56 -2.56
N ASP A 264 -4.79 -2.52 -2.61
CA ASP A 264 -5.62 -3.14 -1.58
C ASP A 264 -5.59 -4.66 -1.78
N LYS A 265 -4.91 -5.37 -0.90
CA LYS A 265 -4.75 -6.83 -1.00
C LYS A 265 -6.07 -7.60 -0.86
N SER A 266 -7.12 -6.98 -0.31
CA SER A 266 -8.44 -7.61 -0.14
C SER A 266 -9.30 -7.54 -1.40
N THR A 267 -9.19 -6.46 -2.16
CA THR A 267 -10.00 -6.21 -3.37
C THR A 267 -9.21 -6.36 -4.66
N GLY A 268 -7.90 -6.13 -4.60
CA GLY A 268 -7.02 -6.02 -5.76
C GLY A 268 -7.10 -4.66 -6.46
N ASP A 269 -7.77 -3.68 -5.85
CA ASP A 269 -7.85 -2.32 -6.39
C ASP A 269 -6.52 -1.59 -6.25
N LEU A 270 -6.15 -0.86 -7.28
CA LEU A 270 -4.90 -0.14 -7.36
C LEU A 270 -5.09 1.32 -6.94
N TYR A 271 -4.19 1.81 -6.11
CA TYR A 271 -4.18 3.19 -5.64
C TYR A 271 -2.89 3.87 -6.07
N ILE A 272 -3.00 5.05 -6.64
CA ILE A 272 -1.84 5.84 -7.06
C ILE A 272 -1.92 7.26 -6.51
N THR A 273 -0.77 7.85 -6.27
CA THR A 273 -0.62 9.28 -6.08
C THR A 273 -0.29 9.94 -7.42
N ASN A 274 -0.99 11.02 -7.76
CA ASN A 274 -0.66 11.85 -8.92
C ASN A 274 -0.05 13.16 -8.44
N VAL A 275 1.23 13.34 -8.71
CA VAL A 275 2.01 14.50 -8.26
C VAL A 275 1.60 15.77 -8.98
N GLY A 276 1.23 15.67 -10.26
CA GLY A 276 0.86 16.82 -11.08
C GLY A 276 -0.52 17.38 -10.73
N THR A 277 -1.47 16.50 -10.39
CA THR A 277 -2.83 16.93 -10.02
C THR A 277 -3.05 17.03 -8.53
N ASN A 278 -2.06 16.67 -7.68
CA ASN A 278 -2.17 16.67 -6.22
C ASN A 278 -3.37 15.83 -5.72
N GLN A 279 -3.59 14.68 -6.32
CA GLN A 279 -4.73 13.82 -6.06
C GLN A 279 -4.32 12.37 -5.79
N ILE A 280 -5.22 11.66 -5.11
CA ILE A 280 -5.14 10.22 -4.92
C ILE A 280 -6.19 9.58 -5.81
N ILE A 281 -5.76 8.65 -6.65
CA ILE A 281 -6.60 8.01 -7.67
C ILE A 281 -6.68 6.52 -7.37
N LYS A 282 -7.87 5.99 -7.48
CA LYS A 282 -8.17 4.56 -7.38
C LYS A 282 -8.56 4.02 -8.76
N TYR A 283 -8.05 2.85 -9.10
CA TYR A 283 -8.51 2.03 -10.20
C TYR A 283 -9.10 0.74 -9.65
N VAL A 284 -10.33 0.44 -10.02
CA VAL A 284 -10.96 -0.83 -9.67
C VAL A 284 -10.30 -1.95 -10.48
N LYS A 285 -10.00 -3.05 -9.83
CA LYS A 285 -9.37 -4.21 -10.46
C LYS A 285 -10.10 -4.61 -11.75
N ASP A 286 -9.33 -4.81 -12.81
CA ASP A 286 -9.81 -5.17 -14.16
C ASP A 286 -10.76 -4.14 -14.83
N SER A 287 -10.85 -2.91 -14.25
CA SER A 287 -11.63 -1.77 -14.81
C SER A 287 -10.72 -0.55 -14.93
N TRP A 288 -9.64 -0.69 -15.70
CA TRP A 288 -8.54 0.29 -15.75
C TRP A 288 -8.88 1.58 -16.49
N ASP A 289 -10.00 1.63 -17.24
CA ASP A 289 -10.41 2.79 -18.05
C ASP A 289 -11.10 3.88 -17.22
N THR A 290 -11.45 3.60 -15.98
CA THR A 290 -12.27 4.51 -15.16
C THR A 290 -11.56 4.88 -13.86
N PRO A 291 -10.62 5.86 -13.90
CA PRO A 291 -9.99 6.38 -12.71
C PRO A 291 -11.00 7.08 -11.80
N ILE A 292 -10.91 6.83 -10.50
CA ILE A 292 -11.75 7.45 -9.48
C ILE A 292 -10.85 8.31 -8.60
N VAL A 293 -11.04 9.63 -8.61
CA VAL A 293 -10.39 10.52 -7.63
C VAL A 293 -11.03 10.27 -6.28
N ILE A 294 -10.26 9.73 -5.33
CA ILE A 294 -10.75 9.39 -3.99
C ILE A 294 -10.37 10.43 -2.93
N ALA A 295 -9.37 11.26 -3.17
CA ALA A 295 -9.01 12.37 -2.29
C ALA A 295 -8.20 13.44 -3.05
N GLY A 296 -8.30 14.68 -2.57
CA GLY A 296 -7.57 15.83 -3.08
C GLY A 296 -8.37 16.69 -4.05
N THR A 297 -8.41 18.00 -3.78
CA THR A 297 -9.12 19.01 -4.61
C THR A 297 -8.39 19.32 -5.92
N GLY A 298 -7.18 18.82 -6.12
CA GLY A 298 -6.29 19.22 -7.21
C GLY A 298 -5.48 20.49 -6.92
N LYS A 299 -5.78 21.22 -5.87
CA LYS A 299 -4.99 22.38 -5.43
C LYS A 299 -3.84 21.92 -4.54
N SER A 300 -2.67 22.53 -4.72
CA SER A 300 -1.55 22.34 -3.80
C SER A 300 -1.90 22.93 -2.42
N GLY A 301 -1.62 22.21 -1.35
CA GLY A 301 -1.89 22.62 0.02
C GLY A 301 -1.74 21.48 1.03
N TYR A 302 -2.07 21.78 2.28
CA TYR A 302 -1.94 20.86 3.44
C TYR A 302 -3.19 20.89 4.31
N ALA A 303 -4.34 21.21 3.73
CA ALA A 303 -5.58 21.24 4.48
C ALA A 303 -6.09 19.82 4.72
N ASP A 304 -6.30 19.48 5.97
CA ASP A 304 -7.06 18.32 6.39
C ASP A 304 -8.55 18.57 6.20
N GLY A 305 -9.32 17.51 6.06
CA GLY A 305 -10.76 17.58 5.93
C GLY A 305 -11.38 16.39 5.19
N PRO A 306 -12.65 16.50 4.81
CA PRO A 306 -13.28 15.53 3.91
C PRO A 306 -12.46 15.34 2.63
N VAL A 307 -12.52 14.16 2.03
CA VAL A 307 -11.68 13.78 0.88
C VAL A 307 -11.79 14.72 -0.33
N ASN A 308 -12.93 15.39 -0.48
CA ASN A 308 -13.22 16.39 -1.52
C ASN A 308 -12.82 17.82 -1.13
N GLU A 309 -12.30 18.05 0.08
CA GLU A 309 -11.83 19.34 0.60
C GLU A 309 -10.34 19.29 0.95
N ALA A 310 -9.81 18.12 1.26
CA ALA A 310 -8.40 17.91 1.57
C ALA A 310 -7.50 18.34 0.41
N THR A 311 -6.31 18.82 0.73
CA THR A 311 -5.32 19.23 -0.27
C THR A 311 -4.00 18.54 0.00
N PHE A 312 -3.28 18.21 -1.07
CA PHE A 312 -1.94 17.64 -1.02
C PHE A 312 -0.96 18.54 -1.78
N THR A 313 0.30 18.45 -1.44
CA THR A 313 1.38 19.06 -2.23
C THR A 313 2.35 17.97 -2.65
N SER A 314 2.36 17.66 -3.95
CA SER A 314 3.21 16.65 -4.54
C SER A 314 3.18 15.33 -3.73
N PRO A 315 2.05 14.61 -3.67
CA PRO A 315 1.98 13.34 -2.96
C PRO A 315 2.83 12.30 -3.71
N TRP A 316 3.85 11.74 -3.05
CA TRP A 316 4.77 10.79 -3.63
C TRP A 316 4.57 9.36 -3.14
N GLY A 317 4.54 9.16 -1.84
CA GLY A 317 4.40 7.85 -1.23
C GLY A 317 2.95 7.49 -0.98
N ILE A 318 2.60 6.22 -1.17
CA ILE A 318 1.29 5.69 -0.81
C ILE A 318 1.44 4.29 -0.26
N ALA A 319 0.64 3.97 0.73
CA ALA A 319 0.50 2.61 1.24
C ALA A 319 -0.96 2.34 1.62
N VAL A 320 -1.44 1.15 1.30
CA VAL A 320 -2.76 0.67 1.70
C VAL A 320 -2.60 -0.31 2.85
N THR A 321 -3.21 0.00 3.99
CA THR A 321 -3.16 -0.89 5.17
C THR A 321 -4.12 -2.06 5.01
N ALA A 322 -3.93 -3.11 5.83
CA ALA A 322 -4.82 -4.28 5.84
C ALA A 322 -6.29 -3.93 6.15
N ASP A 323 -6.54 -2.83 6.88
CA ASP A 323 -7.89 -2.35 7.22
C ASP A 323 -8.46 -1.44 6.10
N GLY A 324 -7.77 -1.29 4.96
CA GLY A 324 -8.19 -0.46 3.83
C GLY A 324 -7.96 1.05 4.03
N ASN A 325 -7.19 1.47 5.04
CA ASN A 325 -6.78 2.87 5.17
C ASN A 325 -5.66 3.18 4.18
N ILE A 326 -5.65 4.41 3.69
CA ILE A 326 -4.64 4.89 2.75
C ILE A 326 -3.73 5.88 3.47
N LEU A 327 -2.46 5.56 3.52
CA LEU A 327 -1.40 6.43 4.04
C LEU A 327 -0.73 7.14 2.87
N VAL A 328 -0.58 8.44 2.95
CA VAL A 328 0.03 9.26 1.88
C VAL A 328 1.17 10.07 2.47
N ALA A 329 2.30 10.07 1.78
CA ALA A 329 3.43 10.94 2.07
C ALA A 329 3.65 11.90 0.89
N GLY A 330 3.90 13.17 1.17
CA GLY A 330 4.10 14.19 0.16
C GLY A 330 5.13 15.24 0.59
N ASN A 331 5.46 16.14 -0.33
CA ASN A 331 6.28 17.30 -0.01
C ASN A 331 5.43 18.27 0.80
N GLY A 332 5.56 18.20 2.12
CA GLY A 332 4.89 19.13 2.98
C GLY A 332 5.36 18.94 4.41
N THR A 333 5.67 20.00 5.02
CA THR A 333 5.92 20.08 6.47
C THR A 333 4.66 20.54 7.14
#